data_2c18bea2e344bf79fbe24a7b2ffdc189
#
_entry.id   2c18bea2e344bf79fbe24a7b2ffdc189
#
_cell.length_a   1.000
_cell.length_b   1.000
_cell.length_c   1.000
_cell.angle_alpha   90.00
_cell.angle_beta   90.00
_cell.angle_gamma   90.00
#
_symmetry.space_group_name_H-M   'P 1'
#
loop_
_entity.id
_entity.type
_entity.pdbx_description
1 polymer ?
#
loop_
_entity_poly.entity_id
_entity_poly.type
_entity_poly.pdbx_seq_one_letter_code
_entity_poly.pdbx_strand_id
1 'polypeptide(L)'
;MAIAIIIAGQVTAESIDFTFTAIPDQDTVDLQERFSKIANYLTSQLGRPVKYVPVKSYSASVQAFKNNQVQLAWFGGLSGVQARLAVPNSRAIAQGQNDPNFMTYFIANTATNLSFTEHFPTXIVGKTFTFGSKSSTSGRLMPEYFIRQSLQKEPXLIFKRVGYSGDHTKTLELVQSGSYEIGAINYKVWQKAVLNGKVDSKRVQVIWRTPTYPDYNWTIRGDVDQTYGEGFSQKIQQALIQLTDPEILASFPRAGFIPADNSMFQTILDTAVXVGIIRQ
;
A
#
# COMPACT_ATOMS: atom_id res chain seq x y z
N MET A 1 -34.46 24.83 57.05
CA MET A 1 -34.15 25.00 55.62
C MET A 1 -32.99 24.09 55.27
N ALA A 2 -33.26 23.00 54.48
CA ALA A 2 -32.22 22.09 54.03
C ALA A 2 -31.77 22.52 52.63
N ILE A 3 -30.50 22.80 52.48
CA ILE A 3 -29.90 23.17 51.19
C ILE A 3 -29.53 21.84 50.48
N ALA A 4 -30.23 21.54 49.42
CA ALA A 4 -29.88 20.37 48.58
C ALA A 4 -28.74 20.78 47.64
N ILE A 5 -27.59 20.20 47.86
CA ILE A 5 -26.42 20.39 46.94
C ILE A 5 -26.62 19.43 45.78
N ILE A 6 -26.92 19.97 44.60
CA ILE A 6 -26.99 19.19 43.37
C ILE A 6 -25.57 19.06 42.87
N ILE A 7 -25.01 17.86 42.97
CA ILE A 7 -23.71 17.55 42.36
C ILE A 7 -24.00 17.17 40.89
N ALA A 8 -23.74 18.11 40.01
CA ALA A 8 -23.82 17.81 38.57
C ALA A 8 -22.61 16.93 38.22
N GLY A 9 -22.87 15.66 38.06
CA GLY A 9 -21.87 14.73 37.55
C GLY A 9 -21.51 15.13 36.15
N GLN A 10 -20.26 15.52 35.94
CA GLN A 10 -19.75 15.71 34.60
C GLN A 10 -19.62 14.33 33.92
N VAL A 11 -20.52 14.07 32.98
CA VAL A 11 -20.36 12.92 32.09
C VAL A 11 -19.22 13.28 31.14
N THR A 12 -18.05 12.74 31.42
CA THR A 12 -16.93 12.87 30.47
C THR A 12 -17.31 12.05 29.25
N ALA A 13 -17.52 12.70 28.12
CA ALA A 13 -17.70 12.00 26.86
C ALA A 13 -16.45 11.15 26.62
N GLU A 14 -16.63 9.83 26.47
CA GLU A 14 -15.54 8.95 26.09
C GLU A 14 -14.96 9.48 24.78
N SER A 15 -13.66 9.68 24.75
CA SER A 15 -12.99 10.12 23.53
C SER A 15 -13.07 9.01 22.51
N ILE A 16 -13.56 9.33 21.31
CA ILE A 16 -13.63 8.37 20.21
C ILE A 16 -12.20 8.03 19.78
N ASP A 17 -11.87 6.74 19.73
CA ASP A 17 -10.55 6.29 19.28
C ASP A 17 -10.32 6.68 17.83
N PHE A 18 -9.10 7.10 17.53
CA PHE A 18 -8.65 7.30 16.15
C PHE A 18 -7.94 6.03 15.72
N THR A 19 -8.35 5.46 14.58
CA THR A 19 -7.81 4.19 14.11
C THR A 19 -7.27 4.32 12.70
N PHE A 20 -6.28 3.50 12.39
CA PHE A 20 -5.75 3.43 11.02
C PHE A 20 -5.42 1.98 10.65
N THR A 21 -5.29 1.76 9.36
CA THR A 21 -4.87 0.47 8.83
C THR A 21 -3.83 0.66 7.73
N ALA A 22 -3.45 -0.43 7.12
CA ALA A 22 -2.51 -0.45 5.99
C ALA A 22 -2.88 -1.63 5.10
N ILE A 23 -2.60 -1.50 3.81
CA ILE A 23 -2.72 -2.65 2.91
C ILE A 23 -1.75 -3.74 3.41
N PRO A 24 -2.20 -5.00 3.49
CA PRO A 24 -1.33 -6.08 3.97
C PRO A 24 -0.43 -6.59 2.84
N ASP A 25 0.57 -5.79 2.50
CA ASP A 25 1.42 -6.01 1.33
C ASP A 25 2.55 -7.00 1.57
N GLN A 26 2.77 -7.38 2.83
CA GLN A 26 3.86 -8.24 3.24
C GLN A 26 3.40 -9.16 4.39
N ASP A 27 4.36 -9.85 4.96
CA ASP A 27 4.19 -10.75 6.10
C ASP A 27 3.56 -10.01 7.29
N THR A 28 2.64 -10.67 7.96
CA THR A 28 1.88 -10.13 9.10
C THR A 28 2.80 -9.65 10.23
N VAL A 29 3.87 -10.39 10.52
CA VAL A 29 4.81 -10.04 11.60
C VAL A 29 5.50 -8.70 11.29
N ASP A 30 5.96 -8.53 10.05
CA ASP A 30 6.61 -7.27 9.62
C ASP A 30 5.65 -6.10 9.73
N LEU A 31 4.40 -6.29 9.33
CA LEU A 31 3.39 -5.23 9.37
C LEU A 31 3.06 -4.85 10.81
N GLN A 32 2.91 -5.82 11.69
CA GLN A 32 2.59 -5.58 13.10
C GLN A 32 3.70 -4.76 13.76
N GLU A 33 4.96 -5.10 13.52
CA GLU A 33 6.09 -4.37 14.07
C GLU A 33 6.12 -2.93 13.54
N ARG A 34 6.01 -2.76 12.23
CA ARG A 34 6.05 -1.44 11.58
C ARG A 34 4.96 -0.53 12.10
N PHE A 35 3.73 -1.00 12.06
CA PHE A 35 2.59 -0.13 12.33
C PHE A 35 2.31 0.04 13.81
N SER A 36 2.83 -0.84 14.68
CA SER A 36 2.82 -0.58 16.12
C SER A 36 3.71 0.62 16.47
N LYS A 37 4.86 0.75 15.81
CA LYS A 37 5.74 1.91 16.01
C LYS A 37 5.06 3.21 15.55
N ILE A 38 4.36 3.16 14.42
CA ILE A 38 3.62 4.32 13.91
C ILE A 38 2.48 4.67 14.86
N ALA A 39 1.73 3.68 15.36
CA ALA A 39 0.64 3.92 16.30
C ALA A 39 1.15 4.64 17.57
N ASN A 40 2.27 4.17 18.12
CA ASN A 40 2.85 4.77 19.30
C ASN A 40 3.34 6.19 19.02
N TYR A 41 3.97 6.41 17.89
CA TYR A 41 4.46 7.73 17.48
C TYR A 41 3.28 8.71 17.35
N LEU A 42 2.23 8.32 16.62
CA LEU A 42 1.08 9.20 16.40
C LEU A 42 0.34 9.47 17.71
N THR A 43 0.22 8.48 18.60
CA THR A 43 -0.38 8.66 19.91
C THR A 43 0.37 9.74 20.67
N SER A 44 1.69 9.69 20.68
CA SER A 44 2.53 10.67 21.36
C SER A 44 2.38 12.06 20.74
N GLN A 45 2.35 12.17 19.42
CA GLN A 45 2.29 13.45 18.72
C GLN A 45 0.92 14.11 18.83
N LEU A 46 -0.15 13.32 18.88
CA LEU A 46 -1.51 13.84 18.82
C LEU A 46 -2.16 13.98 20.21
N GLY A 47 -1.55 13.38 21.23
CA GLY A 47 -2.11 13.43 22.58
C GLY A 47 -3.42 12.68 22.73
N ARG A 48 -3.66 11.69 21.89
CA ARG A 48 -4.84 10.84 21.97
C ARG A 48 -4.49 9.43 21.46
N PRO A 49 -5.12 8.39 21.96
CA PRO A 49 -4.83 7.03 21.50
C PRO A 49 -5.07 6.86 20.00
N VAL A 50 -4.06 6.36 19.30
CA VAL A 50 -4.14 6.01 17.87
C VAL A 50 -3.84 4.53 17.78
N LYS A 51 -4.74 3.77 17.16
CA LYS A 51 -4.65 2.31 17.12
C LYS A 51 -4.53 1.80 15.69
N TYR A 52 -3.64 0.85 15.51
CA TYR A 52 -3.49 0.13 14.25
C TYR A 52 -4.47 -1.05 14.24
N VAL A 53 -5.25 -1.15 13.16
CA VAL A 53 -6.23 -2.21 12.96
C VAL A 53 -5.78 -3.03 11.75
N PRO A 54 -5.19 -4.22 11.95
CA PRO A 54 -4.79 -5.04 10.81
C PRO A 54 -6.00 -5.58 10.05
N VAL A 55 -5.83 -5.77 8.75
CA VAL A 55 -6.86 -6.33 7.87
C VAL A 55 -6.27 -7.47 7.05
N LYS A 56 -7.12 -8.32 6.47
CA LYS A 56 -6.70 -9.56 5.82
C LYS A 56 -6.40 -9.41 4.34
N SER A 57 -6.83 -8.31 3.71
CA SER A 57 -6.65 -8.12 2.26
C SER A 57 -6.62 -6.64 1.92
N TYR A 58 -6.13 -6.33 0.72
CA TYR A 58 -6.16 -4.96 0.21
C TYR A 58 -7.60 -4.45 0.15
N SER A 59 -8.52 -5.26 -0.38
CA SER A 59 -9.92 -4.83 -0.47
C SER A 59 -10.54 -4.61 0.91
N ALA A 60 -10.14 -5.40 1.91
CA ALA A 60 -10.62 -5.21 3.28
C ALA A 60 -10.17 -3.87 3.85
N SER A 61 -8.96 -3.39 3.48
CA SER A 61 -8.50 -2.07 3.94
C SER A 61 -9.38 -0.95 3.38
N VAL A 62 -9.77 -1.05 2.12
CA VAL A 62 -10.65 -0.07 1.49
C VAL A 62 -12.04 -0.12 2.14
N GLN A 63 -12.56 -1.32 2.40
CA GLN A 63 -13.86 -1.47 3.07
C GLN A 63 -13.85 -0.91 4.49
N ALA A 64 -12.79 -1.16 5.25
CA ALA A 64 -12.66 -0.61 6.60
C ALA A 64 -12.67 0.92 6.58
N PHE A 65 -11.99 1.52 5.61
CA PHE A 65 -11.98 2.96 5.42
C PHE A 65 -13.37 3.48 5.04
N LYS A 66 -14.01 2.82 4.07
CA LYS A 66 -15.36 3.19 3.61
C LYS A 66 -16.38 3.13 4.74
N ASN A 67 -16.28 2.11 5.60
CA ASN A 67 -17.23 1.88 6.68
C ASN A 67 -16.88 2.63 7.97
N ASN A 68 -15.89 3.51 7.91
CA ASN A 68 -15.43 4.31 9.06
C ASN A 68 -14.92 3.48 10.24
N GLN A 69 -14.45 2.28 9.95
CA GLN A 69 -13.77 1.46 10.96
C GLN A 69 -12.34 1.94 11.16
N VAL A 70 -11.79 2.61 10.16
CA VAL A 70 -10.52 3.34 10.25
C VAL A 70 -10.68 4.69 9.58
N GLN A 71 -9.91 5.69 10.03
CA GLN A 71 -10.02 7.05 9.52
C GLN A 71 -8.82 7.46 8.69
N LEU A 72 -7.76 6.67 8.74
CA LEU A 72 -6.50 6.92 8.05
C LEU A 72 -6.00 5.56 7.56
N ALA A 73 -5.31 5.54 6.41
CA ALA A 73 -4.73 4.28 5.95
C ALA A 73 -3.48 4.52 5.12
N TRP A 74 -2.53 3.60 5.25
CA TRP A 74 -1.38 3.49 4.37
C TRP A 74 -1.81 2.61 3.20
N PHE A 75 -2.10 3.27 2.09
CA PHE A 75 -2.58 2.62 0.88
C PHE A 75 -1.51 2.60 -0.21
N GLY A 76 -1.66 1.72 -1.19
CA GLY A 76 -1.01 1.89 -2.47
C GLY A 76 -1.73 2.95 -3.30
N GLY A 77 -1.18 3.28 -4.45
CA GLY A 77 -1.80 4.26 -5.34
C GLY A 77 -3.22 3.86 -5.73
N LEU A 78 -3.40 2.60 -6.15
CA LEU A 78 -4.73 2.12 -6.58
C LEU A 78 -5.71 2.05 -5.41
N SER A 79 -5.34 1.41 -4.31
CA SER A 79 -6.26 1.29 -3.17
C SER A 79 -6.59 2.66 -2.59
N GLY A 80 -5.64 3.59 -2.60
CA GLY A 80 -5.89 4.97 -2.17
C GLY A 80 -6.90 5.67 -3.06
N VAL A 81 -6.77 5.53 -4.38
CA VAL A 81 -7.75 6.08 -5.33
C VAL A 81 -9.13 5.47 -5.04
N GLN A 82 -9.20 4.15 -4.88
CA GLN A 82 -10.49 3.48 -4.59
C GLN A 82 -11.11 4.00 -3.29
N ALA A 83 -10.30 4.19 -2.26
CA ALA A 83 -10.80 4.69 -0.97
C ALA A 83 -11.31 6.13 -1.08
N ARG A 84 -10.56 7.00 -1.79
CA ARG A 84 -10.96 8.40 -1.96
C ARG A 84 -12.23 8.54 -2.82
N LEU A 85 -12.42 7.66 -3.80
CA LEU A 85 -13.66 7.64 -4.56
C LEU A 85 -14.84 7.18 -3.71
N ALA A 86 -14.60 6.29 -2.73
CA ALA A 86 -15.66 5.74 -1.89
C ALA A 86 -16.12 6.68 -0.78
N VAL A 87 -15.25 7.60 -0.31
CA VAL A 87 -15.58 8.49 0.81
C VAL A 87 -15.33 9.94 0.39
N PRO A 88 -16.41 10.75 0.29
CA PRO A 88 -16.27 12.13 -0.19
C PRO A 88 -15.28 12.96 0.62
N ASN A 89 -14.57 13.84 -0.06
CA ASN A 89 -13.61 14.78 0.51
C ASN A 89 -12.40 14.13 1.16
N SER A 90 -12.24 12.83 1.00
CA SER A 90 -11.03 12.13 1.48
C SER A 90 -9.84 12.54 0.62
N ARG A 91 -8.67 12.57 1.22
CA ARG A 91 -7.48 13.07 0.52
C ARG A 91 -6.21 12.35 0.94
N ALA A 92 -5.31 12.21 -0.02
CA ALA A 92 -3.93 11.82 0.25
C ALA A 92 -3.25 12.98 0.95
N ILE A 93 -2.52 12.72 2.03
CA ILE A 93 -1.88 13.78 2.82
C ILE A 93 -0.37 13.62 2.89
N ALA A 94 0.16 12.42 2.69
CA ALA A 94 1.61 12.19 2.78
C ALA A 94 1.97 10.95 1.98
N GLN A 95 3.23 10.88 1.59
CA GLN A 95 3.79 9.72 0.88
C GLN A 95 5.26 9.60 1.26
N GLY A 96 5.86 8.44 1.05
CA GLY A 96 7.30 8.30 1.25
C GLY A 96 8.07 9.09 0.20
N GLN A 97 9.31 9.49 0.53
CA GLN A 97 10.10 10.31 -0.38
C GLN A 97 10.27 9.66 -1.75
N ASN A 98 10.36 8.34 -1.82
CA ASN A 98 10.55 7.63 -3.09
C ASN A 98 9.24 7.22 -3.76
N ASP A 99 8.11 7.42 -3.09
CA ASP A 99 6.83 6.96 -3.63
C ASP A 99 6.36 7.69 -4.88
N PRO A 100 6.75 8.95 -5.14
CA PRO A 100 6.44 9.53 -6.46
C PRO A 100 7.07 8.80 -7.65
N ASN A 101 8.16 8.06 -7.41
CA ASN A 101 8.93 7.38 -8.46
C ASN A 101 9.12 5.90 -8.10
N PHE A 102 8.02 5.25 -7.83
CA PHE A 102 7.99 3.83 -7.46
C PHE A 102 8.11 2.95 -8.71
N MET A 103 8.40 1.66 -8.54
CA MET A 103 8.46 0.75 -9.68
C MET A 103 8.16 -0.68 -9.27
N THR A 104 7.83 -1.49 -10.27
CA THR A 104 7.65 -2.94 -10.14
C THR A 104 8.87 -3.63 -10.74
N TYR A 105 9.31 -4.70 -10.08
CA TYR A 105 10.23 -5.65 -10.69
C TYR A 105 9.44 -6.86 -11.21
N PHE A 106 9.76 -7.28 -12.43
CA PHE A 106 9.37 -8.61 -12.88
C PHE A 106 10.48 -9.56 -12.46
N ILE A 107 10.11 -10.60 -11.74
CA ILE A 107 11.04 -11.63 -11.27
C ILE A 107 10.70 -12.96 -11.95
N ALA A 108 11.71 -13.77 -12.17
CA ALA A 108 11.53 -15.06 -12.84
C ALA A 108 12.30 -16.14 -12.11
N ASN A 109 11.72 -17.34 -12.05
CA ASN A 109 12.43 -18.53 -11.61
C ASN A 109 13.54 -18.81 -12.62
N THR A 110 14.72 -19.18 -12.12
CA THR A 110 15.89 -19.37 -12.99
C THR A 110 15.72 -20.52 -13.98
N ALA A 111 14.79 -21.47 -13.72
CA ALA A 111 14.48 -22.55 -14.67
C ALA A 111 13.91 -22.02 -16.00
N THR A 112 13.41 -20.75 -16.03
CA THR A 112 12.96 -20.15 -17.29
C THR A 112 14.11 -19.80 -18.23
N ASN A 113 15.32 -19.71 -17.74
CA ASN A 113 16.51 -19.23 -18.45
C ASN A 113 16.40 -17.78 -18.94
N LEU A 114 15.46 -17.01 -18.36
CA LEU A 114 15.34 -15.58 -18.65
C LEU A 114 16.36 -14.80 -17.81
N SER A 115 16.92 -13.75 -18.38
CA SER A 115 17.83 -12.86 -17.68
C SER A 115 17.35 -11.42 -17.82
N PHE A 116 17.98 -10.52 -17.08
CA PHE A 116 17.59 -9.11 -17.05
C PHE A 116 17.70 -8.47 -18.44
N THR A 117 16.67 -7.72 -18.82
CA THR A 117 16.67 -6.91 -20.04
C THR A 117 16.23 -5.48 -19.69
N GLU A 118 16.76 -4.52 -20.44
CA GLU A 118 16.36 -3.12 -20.29
C GLU A 118 15.00 -2.86 -20.93
N HIS A 119 14.67 -3.61 -21.99
CA HIS A 119 13.40 -3.48 -22.68
C HIS A 119 12.40 -4.51 -22.15
N PHE A 120 11.11 -4.29 -22.41
CA PHE A 120 10.06 -5.21 -21.97
C PHE A 120 10.41 -6.64 -22.40
N PRO A 121 10.37 -7.63 -21.47
CA PRO A 121 10.84 -9.00 -21.76
C PRO A 121 9.77 -9.81 -22.46
N THR A 122 9.78 -9.77 -23.80
CA THR A 122 8.78 -10.51 -24.60
C THR A 122 8.84 -12.04 -24.43
N UNK A 123 9.76 -12.54 -23.90
CA UNK A 123 9.96 -13.71 -23.61
C UNK A 123 9.17 -14.28 -22.66
N ILE A 124 8.42 -13.55 -21.98
CA ILE A 124 7.50 -14.03 -20.92
C ILE A 124 6.23 -14.66 -21.50
N VAL A 125 5.93 -14.46 -22.74
CA VAL A 125 4.74 -15.03 -23.41
C VAL A 125 4.71 -16.57 -23.24
N GLY A 126 3.54 -17.13 -22.92
CA GLY A 126 3.35 -18.56 -22.77
C GLY A 126 3.79 -19.12 -21.41
N LYS A 127 4.33 -18.30 -20.54
CA LYS A 127 4.76 -18.72 -19.20
C LYS A 127 3.61 -18.57 -18.20
N THR A 128 3.80 -19.08 -16.98
CA THR A 128 2.87 -18.82 -15.89
C THR A 128 3.28 -17.51 -15.19
N PHE A 129 2.30 -16.70 -14.82
CA PHE A 129 2.54 -15.37 -14.24
C PHE A 129 1.68 -15.15 -13.00
N THR A 130 2.27 -14.74 -11.91
CA THR A 130 1.49 -14.33 -10.75
C THR A 130 1.59 -12.81 -10.55
N PHE A 131 0.43 -12.17 -10.48
CA PHE A 131 0.31 -10.83 -9.92
C PHE A 131 0.32 -10.92 -8.38
N GLY A 132 0.34 -9.76 -7.70
CA GLY A 132 0.14 -9.69 -6.27
C GLY A 132 -1.34 -9.68 -5.90
N SER A 133 -1.76 -8.76 -5.04
CA SER A 133 -3.19 -8.54 -4.78
C SER A 133 -3.86 -7.93 -6.01
N LYS A 134 -5.12 -8.28 -6.24
CA LYS A 134 -5.91 -7.68 -7.34
C LYS A 134 -6.02 -6.16 -7.20
N SER A 135 -5.88 -5.62 -5.98
CA SER A 135 -5.97 -4.18 -5.73
C SER A 135 -4.60 -3.52 -5.54
N SER A 136 -3.52 -4.23 -5.86
CA SER A 136 -2.16 -3.69 -5.73
C SER A 136 -1.80 -2.84 -6.94
N THR A 137 -1.16 -1.69 -6.70
CA THR A 137 -0.60 -0.87 -7.77
C THR A 137 0.60 -1.56 -8.40
N SER A 138 1.61 -1.85 -7.59
CA SER A 138 2.87 -2.44 -8.08
C SER A 138 2.75 -3.92 -8.38
N GLY A 139 1.82 -4.63 -7.71
CA GLY A 139 1.64 -6.06 -7.91
C GLY A 139 0.59 -6.40 -8.96
N ARG A 140 -0.24 -5.44 -9.37
CA ARG A 140 -1.29 -5.77 -10.34
C ARG A 140 -1.50 -4.67 -11.37
N LEU A 141 -1.87 -3.45 -10.99
CA LEU A 141 -2.30 -2.44 -11.96
C LEU A 141 -1.21 -2.10 -12.96
N MET A 142 -0.05 -1.68 -12.45
CA MET A 142 1.01 -1.18 -13.33
C MET A 142 1.64 -2.31 -14.15
N PRO A 143 1.98 -3.48 -13.56
CA PRO A 143 2.45 -4.57 -14.41
C PRO A 143 1.45 -4.99 -15.48
N GLU A 144 0.15 -5.05 -15.16
CA GLU A 144 -0.85 -5.39 -16.19
C GLU A 144 -0.91 -4.34 -17.28
N TYR A 145 -0.83 -3.06 -16.90
CA TYR A 145 -0.81 -1.96 -17.87
C TYR A 145 0.37 -2.12 -18.84
N PHE A 146 1.59 -2.35 -18.32
CA PHE A 146 2.76 -2.47 -19.17
C PHE A 146 2.71 -3.74 -20.04
N ILE A 147 2.17 -4.84 -19.51
CA ILE A 147 1.96 -6.07 -20.29
C ILE A 147 1.02 -5.79 -21.47
N ARG A 148 -0.14 -5.17 -21.19
CA ARG A 148 -1.11 -4.85 -22.23
C ARG A 148 -0.52 -3.88 -23.27
N GLN A 149 0.21 -2.88 -22.78
CA GLN A 149 0.82 -1.88 -23.67
C GLN A 149 1.84 -2.53 -24.61
N SER A 150 2.67 -3.41 -24.08
CA SER A 150 3.77 -4.02 -24.85
C SER A 150 3.31 -5.15 -25.76
N LEU A 151 2.31 -5.93 -25.32
CA LEU A 151 1.89 -7.14 -26.04
C LEU A 151 0.52 -7.02 -26.71
N GLN A 152 -0.20 -5.91 -26.46
CA GLN A 152 -1.49 -5.60 -27.08
C GLN A 152 -2.54 -6.70 -26.85
N LYS A 153 -2.47 -7.37 -25.71
CA LYS A 153 -3.39 -8.45 -25.32
C LYS A 153 -3.59 -8.47 -23.81
N GLU A 154 -4.68 -9.04 -23.38
CA GLU A 154 -4.96 -9.27 -21.97
C GLU A 154 -4.14 -10.41 -21.41
N PRO A 155 -3.78 -10.41 -20.17
CA PRO A 155 -2.98 -11.50 -19.58
C PRO A 155 -3.50 -12.92 -19.84
N UNK A 156 -4.48 -12.98 -19.80
CA UNK A 156 -5.11 -14.16 -19.96
C UNK A 156 -4.94 -14.75 -21.21
N LEU A 157 -4.69 -14.00 -22.25
CA LEU A 157 -4.41 -14.45 -23.61
C LEU A 157 -2.91 -14.62 -23.88
N ILE A 158 -2.10 -14.15 -22.98
CA ILE A 158 -0.64 -14.13 -23.10
C ILE A 158 0.00 -15.28 -22.34
N PHE A 159 -0.47 -15.50 -21.12
CA PHE A 159 0.16 -16.44 -20.19
C PHE A 159 -0.56 -17.77 -20.17
N LYS A 160 0.19 -18.84 -19.97
CA LYS A 160 -0.34 -20.17 -19.79
C LYS A 160 -1.25 -20.29 -18.57
N ARG A 161 -0.94 -19.51 -17.52
CA ARG A 161 -1.73 -19.43 -16.29
C ARG A 161 -1.46 -18.10 -15.62
N VAL A 162 -2.52 -17.47 -15.14
CA VAL A 162 -2.44 -16.20 -14.40
C VAL A 162 -2.93 -16.44 -12.98
N GLY A 163 -2.16 -15.98 -12.01
CA GLY A 163 -2.55 -16.08 -10.61
C GLY A 163 -2.46 -14.75 -9.90
N TYR A 164 -2.95 -14.73 -8.68
CA TYR A 164 -2.91 -13.58 -7.79
C TYR A 164 -2.47 -14.09 -6.42
N SER A 165 -1.26 -13.72 -6.04
CA SER A 165 -0.65 -14.22 -4.79
C SER A 165 -1.30 -13.63 -3.54
N GLY A 166 -1.80 -12.38 -3.65
CA GLY A 166 -2.39 -11.66 -2.54
C GLY A 166 -1.46 -10.64 -1.88
N ASP A 167 -0.16 -10.88 -1.87
CA ASP A 167 0.81 -9.93 -1.34
C ASP A 167 2.20 -10.20 -1.91
N HIS A 168 3.13 -9.28 -1.66
CA HIS A 168 4.46 -9.35 -2.27
C HIS A 168 5.33 -10.47 -1.70
N THR A 169 5.19 -10.78 -0.41
CA THR A 169 5.94 -11.90 0.19
C THR A 169 5.56 -13.21 -0.51
N LYS A 170 4.26 -13.41 -0.72
CA LYS A 170 3.77 -14.62 -1.42
C LYS A 170 4.18 -14.66 -2.88
N THR A 171 4.24 -13.51 -3.56
CA THR A 171 4.75 -13.47 -4.94
C THR A 171 6.18 -14.03 -4.98
N LEU A 172 7.05 -13.54 -4.10
CA LEU A 172 8.43 -14.02 -4.05
C LEU A 172 8.47 -15.53 -3.79
N GLU A 173 7.72 -16.00 -2.81
CA GLU A 173 7.69 -17.43 -2.47
C GLU A 173 7.25 -18.29 -3.66
N LEU A 174 6.20 -17.89 -4.37
CA LEU A 174 5.65 -18.64 -5.49
C LEU A 174 6.62 -18.72 -6.67
N VAL A 175 7.31 -17.61 -6.96
CA VAL A 175 8.26 -17.61 -8.07
C VAL A 175 9.54 -18.34 -7.68
N GLN A 176 10.06 -18.10 -6.49
CA GLN A 176 11.28 -18.75 -6.03
C GLN A 176 11.12 -20.27 -5.94
N SER A 177 9.94 -20.74 -5.52
CA SER A 177 9.66 -22.19 -5.46
C SER A 177 9.45 -22.82 -6.83
N GLY A 178 9.16 -22.02 -7.85
CA GLY A 178 8.82 -22.51 -9.19
C GLY A 178 7.34 -22.80 -9.39
N SER A 179 6.50 -22.50 -8.40
CA SER A 179 5.04 -22.66 -8.55
C SER A 179 4.49 -21.76 -9.66
N TYR A 180 5.11 -20.62 -9.85
CA TYR A 180 4.92 -19.72 -10.99
C TYR A 180 6.29 -19.40 -11.57
N GLU A 181 6.32 -19.29 -12.89
CA GLU A 181 7.58 -18.99 -13.57
C GLU A 181 7.97 -17.54 -13.44
N ILE A 182 6.99 -16.63 -13.42
CA ILE A 182 7.21 -15.18 -13.40
C ILE A 182 6.23 -14.52 -12.43
N GLY A 183 6.66 -13.41 -11.82
CA GLY A 183 5.78 -12.62 -10.97
C GLY A 183 6.14 -11.15 -10.99
N ALA A 184 5.19 -10.34 -10.54
CA ALA A 184 5.35 -8.89 -10.39
C ALA A 184 5.44 -8.57 -8.91
N ILE A 185 6.48 -7.84 -8.50
CA ILE A 185 6.73 -7.56 -7.10
C ILE A 185 7.15 -6.09 -6.91
N ASN A 186 6.74 -5.52 -5.79
CA ASN A 186 7.17 -4.23 -5.30
C ASN A 186 8.70 -4.25 -5.13
N TYR A 187 9.40 -3.29 -5.76
CA TYR A 187 10.85 -3.32 -5.77
C TYR A 187 11.47 -3.19 -4.38
N LYS A 188 10.84 -2.45 -3.46
CA LYS A 188 11.35 -2.30 -2.11
C LYS A 188 11.21 -3.59 -1.29
N VAL A 189 10.13 -4.32 -1.51
CA VAL A 189 9.98 -5.64 -0.86
C VAL A 189 11.06 -6.60 -1.37
N TRP A 190 11.32 -6.60 -2.68
CA TRP A 190 12.42 -7.40 -3.22
C TRP A 190 13.76 -7.02 -2.60
N GLN A 191 14.09 -5.71 -2.58
CA GLN A 191 15.36 -5.25 -2.04
C GLN A 191 15.51 -5.62 -0.56
N LYS A 192 14.45 -5.47 0.22
CA LYS A 192 14.45 -5.86 1.64
C LYS A 192 14.67 -7.37 1.79
N ALA A 193 14.02 -8.17 0.94
CA ALA A 193 14.18 -9.62 0.98
C ALA A 193 15.62 -10.03 0.65
N VAL A 194 16.26 -9.37 -0.31
CA VAL A 194 17.67 -9.61 -0.63
C VAL A 194 18.54 -9.30 0.58
N LEU A 195 18.34 -8.14 1.20
CA LEU A 195 19.13 -7.73 2.38
C LEU A 195 18.95 -8.69 3.55
N ASN A 196 17.77 -9.28 3.68
CA ASN A 196 17.46 -10.19 4.79
C ASN A 196 17.77 -11.66 4.49
N GLY A 197 18.42 -11.93 3.34
CA GLY A 197 18.81 -13.29 2.98
C GLY A 197 17.64 -14.19 2.58
N LYS A 198 16.51 -13.61 2.17
CA LYS A 198 15.31 -14.35 1.79
C LYS A 198 15.27 -14.72 0.31
N VAL A 199 16.20 -14.20 -0.48
CA VAL A 199 16.26 -14.45 -1.93
C VAL A 199 17.43 -15.40 -2.21
N ASP A 200 17.12 -16.53 -2.85
CA ASP A 200 18.13 -17.44 -3.37
C ASP A 200 18.36 -17.11 -4.84
N SER A 201 19.48 -16.47 -5.14
CA SER A 201 19.82 -16.03 -6.50
C SER A 201 19.99 -17.20 -7.48
N LYS A 202 20.15 -18.43 -6.98
CA LYS A 202 20.19 -19.63 -7.83
C LYS A 202 18.78 -20.04 -8.28
N ARG A 203 17.73 -19.48 -7.68
CA ARG A 203 16.35 -19.88 -7.94
C ARG A 203 15.49 -18.78 -8.53
N VAL A 204 15.78 -17.51 -8.21
CA VAL A 204 14.94 -16.38 -8.66
C VAL A 204 15.81 -15.15 -8.91
N GLN A 205 15.44 -14.38 -9.92
CA GLN A 205 16.15 -13.16 -10.27
C GLN A 205 15.22 -12.14 -10.91
N VAL A 206 15.62 -10.88 -10.87
CA VAL A 206 14.91 -9.79 -11.56
C VAL A 206 15.21 -9.89 -13.05
N ILE A 207 14.16 -9.83 -13.86
CA ILE A 207 14.32 -9.84 -15.32
C ILE A 207 13.93 -8.52 -15.97
N TRP A 208 13.22 -7.62 -15.26
CA TRP A 208 12.82 -6.33 -15.82
C TRP A 208 12.36 -5.37 -14.72
N ARG A 209 12.56 -4.09 -14.97
CA ARG A 209 12.06 -3.00 -14.12
C ARG A 209 11.12 -2.14 -14.95
N THR A 210 9.94 -1.85 -14.39
CA THR A 210 8.99 -0.98 -15.08
C THR A 210 9.49 0.48 -15.08
N PRO A 211 8.94 1.32 -15.97
CA PRO A 211 9.02 2.76 -15.74
C PRO A 211 8.41 3.14 -14.39
N THR A 212 8.74 4.32 -13.88
CA THR A 212 8.28 4.76 -12.55
C THR A 212 6.85 5.30 -12.60
N TYR A 213 6.21 5.29 -11.44
CA TYR A 213 4.84 5.76 -11.24
C TYR A 213 4.64 6.09 -9.77
N PRO A 214 3.64 6.91 -9.40
CA PRO A 214 3.36 7.17 -7.99
C PRO A 214 2.67 5.98 -7.34
N ASP A 215 2.98 5.70 -6.08
CA ASP A 215 2.38 4.54 -5.41
C ASP A 215 1.94 4.88 -3.98
N TYR A 216 2.63 4.40 -2.95
CA TYR A 216 2.14 4.44 -1.57
C TYR A 216 1.83 5.84 -1.09
N ASN A 217 0.82 5.93 -0.23
CA ASN A 217 0.37 7.20 0.34
C ASN A 217 -0.44 6.95 1.60
N TRP A 218 -0.45 7.97 2.49
CA TRP A 218 -1.37 8.05 3.60
C TRP A 218 -2.59 8.82 3.12
N THR A 219 -3.76 8.21 3.23
CA THR A 219 -5.03 8.83 2.86
C THR A 219 -5.93 8.91 4.09
N ILE A 220 -6.58 10.07 4.28
CA ILE A 220 -7.40 10.36 5.43
C ILE A 220 -8.85 10.62 4.99
N ARG A 221 -9.82 10.17 5.82
CA ARG A 221 -11.24 10.39 5.54
C ARG A 221 -11.58 11.88 5.58
N GLY A 222 -12.52 12.27 4.73
CA GLY A 222 -12.94 13.66 4.61
C GLY A 222 -13.68 14.22 5.81
N ASP A 223 -14.19 13.35 6.70
CA ASP A 223 -14.99 13.78 7.86
C ASP A 223 -14.20 13.79 9.18
N VAL A 224 -12.88 13.63 9.13
CA VAL A 224 -12.07 13.52 10.35
C VAL A 224 -12.17 14.77 11.22
N ASP A 225 -12.08 15.97 10.64
CA ASP A 225 -12.13 17.18 11.44
C ASP A 225 -13.49 17.37 12.10
N GLN A 226 -14.59 16.92 11.48
CA GLN A 226 -15.92 16.99 12.08
C GLN A 226 -16.02 16.13 13.33
N THR A 227 -15.34 15.00 13.34
CA THR A 227 -15.42 14.04 14.45
C THR A 227 -14.39 14.33 15.54
N TYR A 228 -13.16 14.67 15.16
CA TYR A 228 -12.01 14.76 16.08
C TYR A 228 -11.59 16.20 16.40
N GLY A 229 -12.15 17.17 15.70
CA GLY A 229 -11.88 18.58 15.95
C GLY A 229 -11.24 19.27 14.75
N GLU A 230 -11.55 20.54 14.60
CA GLU A 230 -11.01 21.39 13.52
C GLU A 230 -9.49 21.33 13.52
N GLY A 231 -8.91 21.04 12.34
CA GLY A 231 -7.47 21.00 12.16
C GLY A 231 -6.81 19.67 12.55
N PHE A 232 -7.59 18.67 12.98
CA PHE A 232 -7.00 17.39 13.41
C PHE A 232 -6.30 16.67 12.24
N SER A 233 -6.91 16.70 11.07
CA SER A 233 -6.28 16.09 9.89
C SER A 233 -4.95 16.75 9.53
N GLN A 234 -4.84 18.07 9.71
CA GLN A 234 -3.60 18.78 9.46
C GLN A 234 -2.53 18.41 10.50
N LYS A 235 -2.91 18.19 11.75
CA LYS A 235 -1.97 17.73 12.78
C LYS A 235 -1.41 16.35 12.42
N ILE A 236 -2.26 15.47 11.90
CA ILE A 236 -1.82 14.14 11.46
C ILE A 236 -0.83 14.27 10.31
N GLN A 237 -1.14 15.10 9.31
CA GLN A 237 -0.23 15.34 8.19
C GLN A 237 1.13 15.84 8.68
N GLN A 238 1.12 16.84 9.56
CA GLN A 238 2.36 17.40 10.08
C GLN A 238 3.16 16.37 10.89
N ALA A 239 2.48 15.56 11.69
CA ALA A 239 3.17 14.51 12.46
C ALA A 239 3.87 13.51 11.53
N LEU A 240 3.21 13.11 10.44
CA LEU A 240 3.82 12.20 9.47
C LEU A 240 5.02 12.84 8.78
N ILE A 241 4.89 14.09 8.35
CA ILE A 241 5.96 14.80 7.64
C ILE A 241 7.16 15.08 8.55
N GLN A 242 6.91 15.35 9.82
CA GLN A 242 7.95 15.66 10.78
C GLN A 242 8.65 14.41 11.35
N LEU A 243 8.18 13.23 11.02
CA LEU A 243 8.77 11.97 11.50
C LEU A 243 10.20 11.83 10.97
N THR A 244 11.17 11.81 11.87
CA THR A 244 12.59 11.67 11.52
C THR A 244 13.28 10.52 12.27
N ASP A 245 12.59 9.86 13.19
CA ASP A 245 13.17 8.78 13.99
C ASP A 245 13.65 7.66 13.07
N PRO A 246 14.96 7.40 12.99
CA PRO A 246 15.48 6.41 12.07
C PRO A 246 15.01 4.99 12.39
N GLU A 247 14.72 4.68 13.65
CA GLU A 247 14.23 3.35 14.02
C GLU A 247 12.84 3.10 13.42
N ILE A 248 11.95 4.08 13.47
CA ILE A 248 10.62 3.97 12.89
C ILE A 248 10.72 3.92 11.37
N LEU A 249 11.50 4.83 10.78
CA LEU A 249 11.65 4.94 9.32
C LEU A 249 12.32 3.71 8.73
N ALA A 250 13.29 3.11 9.43
CA ALA A 250 13.97 1.89 8.96
C ALA A 250 12.98 0.73 8.85
N SER A 251 12.07 0.59 9.81
CA SER A 251 11.07 -0.48 9.77
C SER A 251 10.09 -0.26 8.62
N PHE A 252 9.91 0.99 8.20
CA PHE A 252 8.96 1.42 7.17
C PHE A 252 9.55 1.38 5.75
N PRO A 253 10.78 1.03 5.57
CA PRO A 253 11.79 1.31 4.53
C PRO A 253 11.51 2.60 3.74
N ARG A 254 11.47 3.70 4.46
CA ARG A 254 11.36 5.06 3.89
C ARG A 254 12.37 5.96 4.58
N ALA A 255 12.90 6.93 3.84
CA ALA A 255 13.79 7.94 4.40
C ALA A 255 13.00 9.04 5.12
N GLY A 256 11.72 9.14 4.86
CA GLY A 256 10.83 10.12 5.47
C GLY A 256 9.57 10.23 4.64
N PHE A 257 8.63 11.05 5.12
CA PHE A 257 7.40 11.32 4.39
C PHE A 257 7.39 12.77 3.91
N ILE A 258 6.78 12.99 2.74
CA ILE A 258 6.61 14.29 2.10
C ILE A 258 5.12 14.54 1.89
N PRO A 259 4.69 15.81 1.74
CA PRO A 259 3.27 16.09 1.50
C PRO A 259 2.78 15.43 0.21
N ALA A 260 1.51 15.07 0.20
CA ALA A 260 0.86 14.54 -0.99
C ALA A 260 -0.50 15.22 -1.15
N ASP A 261 -1.06 15.10 -2.34
CA ASP A 261 -2.43 15.47 -2.62
C ASP A 261 -3.01 14.55 -3.70
N ASN A 262 -4.30 14.64 -3.92
CA ASN A 262 -4.99 13.70 -4.81
C ASN A 262 -4.51 13.80 -6.26
N SER A 263 -4.11 14.99 -6.70
CA SER A 263 -3.69 15.20 -8.09
C SER A 263 -2.44 14.38 -8.44
N MET A 264 -1.61 14.09 -7.45
CA MET A 264 -0.39 13.29 -7.65
C MET A 264 -0.69 11.86 -8.09
N PHE A 265 -1.94 11.40 -7.90
CA PHE A 265 -2.34 10.02 -8.22
C PHE A 265 -3.33 9.97 -9.40
N GLN A 266 -3.45 11.08 -10.16
CA GLN A 266 -4.36 11.11 -11.30
C GLN A 266 -3.97 10.08 -12.36
N THR A 267 -2.66 9.89 -12.60
CA THR A 267 -2.22 8.88 -13.57
C THR A 267 -2.59 7.47 -13.14
N ILE A 268 -2.65 7.21 -11.84
CA ILE A 268 -3.08 5.89 -11.33
C ILE A 268 -4.58 5.69 -11.61
N LEU A 269 -5.40 6.71 -11.36
CA LEU A 269 -6.82 6.64 -11.68
C LEU A 269 -7.02 6.41 -13.18
N ASP A 270 -6.34 7.20 -14.02
CA ASP A 270 -6.48 7.09 -15.47
C ASP A 270 -6.06 5.70 -15.95
N THR A 271 -4.97 5.15 -15.41
CA THR A 271 -4.50 3.81 -15.75
C THR A 271 -5.52 2.75 -15.32
N ALA A 272 -6.09 2.90 -14.13
CA ALA A 272 -7.09 1.95 -13.62
C ALA A 272 -8.36 1.93 -14.46
N VAL A 273 -8.75 3.05 -15.00
CA VAL A 273 -9.85 3.14 -15.96
C VAL A 273 -9.48 2.48 -17.30
N UNK A 274 -8.35 2.71 -17.58
CA UNK A 274 -7.85 2.24 -18.71
C UNK A 274 -7.78 0.85 -18.79
N VAL A 275 -7.38 0.20 -17.84
CA VAL A 275 -7.27 -1.27 -17.69
C VAL A 275 -8.64 -1.91 -17.36
N GLY A 276 -9.60 -1.13 -16.91
CA GLY A 276 -10.94 -1.61 -16.59
C GLY A 276 -11.13 -2.04 -15.15
N ILE A 277 -10.21 -1.67 -14.27
CA ILE A 277 -10.32 -1.98 -12.83
C ILE A 277 -11.31 -1.03 -12.16
N ILE A 278 -11.29 0.24 -12.56
CA ILE A 278 -12.24 1.24 -12.08
C ILE A 278 -13.16 1.62 -13.24
N ARG A 279 -14.46 1.61 -12.97
CA ARG A 279 -15.48 2.04 -13.94
C ARG A 279 -15.96 3.43 -13.55
N GLN A 280 -16.04 4.32 -14.52
CA GLN A 280 -16.60 5.66 -14.37
C GLN A 280 -17.94 5.75 -15.08
#